data_6ae57f5e11fad1e3fb5a5ab026fee688
#
_entry.id   6ae57f5e11fad1e3fb5a5ab026fee688
#
_cell.length_a   1.000
_cell.length_b   1.000
_cell.length_c   1.000
_cell.angle_alpha   90.00
_cell.angle_beta   90.00
_cell.angle_gamma   90.00
#
_symmetry.space_group_name_H-M   'P 1'
#
loop_
_entity.id
_entity.type
_entity.pdbx_description
1 polymer ?
#
loop_
_entity_poly.entity_id
_entity_poly.type
_entity_poly.pdbx_seq_one_letter_code
_entity_poly.pdbx_strand_id
1 'polypeptide(L)'
;MDENLITYAIPYYSGIGYLRMALQSLIDQENPNWLAIVLDDRGGEDAEETVLSFKDDRISYVRNETNLGLAGNWNKALSIAKTEFVTLFHSDDELESNYTGLILGLMNRHKGAVAGHCRTRVIDASGGNLWSLPDEVKKIIRPKGNDDIVTQGEEGLLSLVKGAWIFCPTLCYRKSLLPSGGFSNAWKFVLDVDLTSRILFDGGVIVGTPTVGYRYRRHSTNQTALLTQSNIRFQEEIDYLNHVSMRSSEIGWKRVQRSADRKVIVRLHLLYQALRAIVELNWSRIWPLLLGGIFGRLKS
;
A
#
# COMPACT_ATOMS: atom_id res chain seq x y z
N MET A 1 -17.23 16.59 8.10
CA MET A 1 -17.52 15.16 7.81
C MET A 1 -17.49 14.39 9.12
N ASP A 2 -18.22 13.28 9.24
CA ASP A 2 -18.25 12.49 10.48
C ASP A 2 -16.90 11.80 10.70
N GLU A 3 -16.21 12.13 11.81
CA GLU A 3 -14.92 11.52 12.19
C GLU A 3 -15.09 10.16 12.91
N ASN A 4 -16.30 9.68 13.07
CA ASN A 4 -16.59 8.36 13.63
C ASN A 4 -16.96 7.32 12.57
N LEU A 5 -16.87 7.66 11.29
CA LEU A 5 -17.24 6.81 10.17
C LEU A 5 -16.09 6.71 9.16
N ILE A 6 -15.77 5.50 8.71
CA ILE A 6 -14.76 5.21 7.71
C ILE A 6 -15.39 4.67 6.42
N THR A 7 -14.88 5.07 5.26
CA THR A 7 -15.21 4.43 3.98
C THR A 7 -14.09 3.47 3.56
N TYR A 8 -14.42 2.22 3.35
CA TYR A 8 -13.59 1.25 2.64
C TYR A 8 -13.85 1.38 1.15
N ALA A 9 -12.91 2.01 0.46
CA ALA A 9 -12.92 2.06 -0.99
C ALA A 9 -12.17 0.82 -1.49
N ILE A 10 -12.87 -0.07 -2.21
CA ILE A 10 -12.38 -1.38 -2.65
C ILE A 10 -12.18 -1.35 -4.16
N PRO A 11 -10.97 -1.01 -4.64
CA PRO A 11 -10.68 -1.08 -6.06
C PRO A 11 -10.74 -2.54 -6.51
N TYR A 12 -11.55 -2.82 -7.52
CA TYR A 12 -11.74 -4.16 -8.05
C TYR A 12 -11.45 -4.19 -9.55
N TYR A 13 -10.83 -5.29 -9.99
CA TYR A 13 -10.61 -5.59 -11.41
C TYR A 13 -10.84 -7.08 -11.71
N SER A 14 -10.42 -7.97 -10.82
CA SER A 14 -10.56 -9.43 -10.98
C SER A 14 -10.44 -10.14 -9.63
N GLY A 15 -10.78 -11.43 -9.59
CA GLY A 15 -10.64 -12.26 -8.39
C GLY A 15 -11.87 -12.26 -7.50
N ILE A 16 -13.03 -12.62 -8.07
CA ILE A 16 -14.34 -12.59 -7.41
C ILE A 16 -14.35 -13.38 -6.08
N GLY A 17 -13.61 -14.51 -5.99
CA GLY A 17 -13.50 -15.29 -4.76
C GLY A 17 -12.83 -14.52 -3.63
N TYR A 18 -11.79 -13.76 -3.93
CA TYR A 18 -11.11 -12.91 -2.95
C TYR A 18 -11.98 -11.72 -2.56
N LEU A 19 -12.65 -11.07 -3.51
CA LEU A 19 -13.60 -9.99 -3.21
C LEU A 19 -14.66 -10.46 -2.20
N ARG A 20 -15.18 -11.68 -2.36
CA ARG A 20 -16.15 -12.24 -1.40
C ARG A 20 -15.56 -12.39 0.00
N MET A 21 -14.30 -12.85 0.12
CA MET A 21 -13.59 -12.94 1.41
C MET A 21 -13.36 -11.56 2.02
N ALA A 22 -12.94 -10.58 1.20
CA ALA A 22 -12.75 -9.21 1.62
C ALA A 22 -14.04 -8.59 2.19
N LEU A 23 -15.16 -8.71 1.45
CA LEU A 23 -16.46 -8.22 1.90
C LEU A 23 -16.94 -8.93 3.17
N GLN A 24 -16.72 -10.24 3.30
CA GLN A 24 -17.06 -10.96 4.52
C GLN A 24 -16.27 -10.41 5.72
N SER A 25 -14.98 -10.11 5.56
CA SER A 25 -14.17 -9.54 6.64
C SER A 25 -14.62 -8.15 7.08
N LEU A 26 -15.32 -7.40 6.21
CA LEU A 26 -16.00 -6.15 6.57
C LEU A 26 -17.28 -6.39 7.38
N ILE A 27 -18.09 -7.36 6.99
CA ILE A 27 -19.29 -7.75 7.75
C ILE A 27 -18.91 -8.17 9.16
N ASP A 28 -17.78 -8.87 9.31
CA ASP A 28 -17.28 -9.40 10.58
C ASP A 28 -16.59 -8.34 11.46
N GLN A 29 -16.60 -7.05 11.09
CA GLN A 29 -16.03 -5.99 11.91
C GLN A 29 -16.84 -5.78 13.20
N GLU A 30 -16.13 -5.77 14.35
CA GLU A 30 -16.71 -5.49 15.67
C GLU A 30 -17.30 -4.08 15.78
N ASN A 31 -16.67 -3.11 15.14
CA ASN A 31 -17.15 -1.74 15.08
C ASN A 31 -17.97 -1.53 13.79
N PRO A 32 -19.29 -1.24 13.88
CA PRO A 32 -20.17 -1.12 12.73
C PRO A 32 -20.05 0.22 11.97
N ASN A 33 -19.20 1.15 12.41
CA ASN A 33 -19.11 2.50 11.88
C ASN A 33 -18.29 2.54 10.58
N TRP A 34 -18.77 1.87 9.55
CA TRP A 34 -18.14 1.83 8.24
C TRP A 34 -19.15 1.81 7.08
N LEU A 35 -18.69 2.30 5.95
CA LEU A 35 -19.30 2.14 4.63
C LEU A 35 -18.29 1.48 3.70
N ALA A 36 -18.77 0.79 2.66
CA ALA A 36 -17.90 0.22 1.63
C ALA A 36 -18.40 0.59 0.23
N ILE A 37 -17.44 0.87 -0.66
CA ILE A 37 -17.69 1.11 -2.07
C ILE A 37 -16.78 0.18 -2.87
N VAL A 38 -17.35 -0.82 -3.54
CA VAL A 38 -16.63 -1.62 -4.51
C VAL A 38 -16.59 -0.86 -5.83
N LEU A 39 -15.39 -0.46 -6.25
CA LEU A 39 -15.17 0.32 -7.47
C LEU A 39 -14.56 -0.56 -8.55
N ASP A 40 -15.42 -1.07 -9.45
CA ASP A 40 -15.04 -1.95 -10.55
C ASP A 40 -14.43 -1.15 -11.71
N ASP A 41 -13.18 -1.42 -12.01
CA ASP A 41 -12.43 -0.80 -13.11
C ASP A 41 -12.57 -1.55 -14.43
N ARG A 42 -13.77 -2.08 -14.70
CA ARG A 42 -14.10 -2.86 -15.89
C ARG A 42 -13.29 -4.14 -16.04
N GLY A 43 -13.19 -4.88 -14.94
CA GLY A 43 -12.73 -6.26 -14.97
C GLY A 43 -13.68 -7.19 -15.78
N GLY A 44 -13.20 -8.37 -16.08
CA GLY A 44 -13.95 -9.34 -16.89
C GLY A 44 -15.03 -10.12 -16.14
N GLU A 45 -15.04 -10.07 -14.79
CA GLU A 45 -15.98 -10.79 -13.94
C GLU A 45 -17.09 -9.87 -13.44
N ASP A 46 -18.30 -10.39 -13.29
CA ASP A 46 -19.43 -9.64 -12.76
C ASP A 46 -19.35 -9.55 -11.22
N ALA A 47 -18.79 -8.44 -10.73
CA ALA A 47 -18.68 -8.17 -9.31
C ALA A 47 -20.00 -7.69 -8.69
N GLU A 48 -20.92 -7.12 -9.49
CA GLU A 48 -22.17 -6.53 -9.00
C GLU A 48 -23.05 -7.56 -8.31
N GLU A 49 -23.28 -8.72 -8.95
CA GLU A 49 -24.07 -9.79 -8.35
C GLU A 49 -23.48 -10.25 -7.00
N THR A 50 -22.15 -10.40 -6.95
CA THR A 50 -21.47 -10.77 -5.70
C THR A 50 -21.68 -9.73 -4.62
N VAL A 51 -21.51 -8.44 -4.92
CA VAL A 51 -21.70 -7.35 -3.95
C VAL A 51 -23.14 -7.32 -3.45
N LEU A 52 -24.12 -7.37 -4.35
CA LEU A 52 -25.55 -7.36 -4.01
C LEU A 52 -25.98 -8.60 -3.20
N SER A 53 -25.29 -9.73 -3.34
CA SER A 53 -25.59 -10.94 -2.57
C SER A 53 -25.39 -10.81 -1.06
N PHE A 54 -24.60 -9.84 -0.59
CA PHE A 54 -24.39 -9.58 0.83
C PHE A 54 -25.57 -8.94 1.52
N LYS A 55 -26.45 -8.24 0.78
CA LYS A 55 -27.67 -7.59 1.29
C LYS A 55 -27.41 -6.69 2.50
N ASP A 56 -26.31 -5.94 2.47
CA ASP A 56 -25.93 -4.97 3.50
C ASP A 56 -25.93 -3.57 2.89
N ASP A 57 -26.78 -2.68 3.40
CA ASP A 57 -26.97 -1.32 2.89
C ASP A 57 -25.72 -0.43 3.04
N ARG A 58 -24.73 -0.86 3.83
CA ARG A 58 -23.44 -0.18 3.96
C ARG A 58 -22.52 -0.43 2.77
N ILE A 59 -22.79 -1.45 1.95
CA ILE A 59 -21.97 -1.83 0.82
C ILE A 59 -22.63 -1.35 -0.47
N SER A 60 -21.89 -0.59 -1.27
CA SER A 60 -22.33 -0.12 -2.58
C SER A 60 -21.40 -0.57 -3.68
N TYR A 61 -21.91 -0.67 -4.90
CA TYR A 61 -21.16 -1.02 -6.10
C TYR A 61 -21.19 0.13 -7.10
N VAL A 62 -20.03 0.43 -7.67
CA VAL A 62 -19.88 1.44 -8.72
C VAL A 62 -18.97 0.86 -9.80
N ARG A 63 -19.42 0.87 -11.05
CA ARG A 63 -18.61 0.44 -12.20
C ARG A 63 -18.11 1.65 -12.98
N ASN A 64 -16.84 1.67 -13.34
CA ASN A 64 -16.27 2.72 -14.18
C ASN A 64 -16.79 2.61 -15.62
N GLU A 65 -16.95 3.73 -16.31
CA GLU A 65 -17.33 3.74 -17.73
C GLU A 65 -16.21 3.18 -18.63
N THR A 66 -14.97 3.40 -18.22
CA THR A 66 -13.74 2.90 -18.87
C THR A 66 -12.78 2.38 -17.83
N ASN A 67 -11.80 1.57 -18.22
CA ASN A 67 -10.69 1.21 -17.34
C ASN A 67 -9.81 2.44 -17.10
N LEU A 68 -9.69 2.84 -15.84
CA LEU A 68 -8.92 4.02 -15.40
C LEU A 68 -7.48 3.65 -15.00
N GLY A 69 -7.18 2.37 -14.88
CA GLY A 69 -5.94 1.86 -14.31
C GLY A 69 -5.84 2.10 -12.80
N LEU A 70 -4.78 1.57 -12.19
CA LEU A 70 -4.65 1.51 -10.74
C LEU A 70 -4.76 2.89 -10.07
N ALA A 71 -3.94 3.85 -10.48
CA ALA A 71 -3.94 5.19 -9.88
C ALA A 71 -5.26 5.95 -10.13
N GLY A 72 -5.80 5.86 -11.35
CA GLY A 72 -7.07 6.49 -11.71
C GLY A 72 -8.23 5.92 -10.89
N ASN A 73 -8.28 4.60 -10.71
CA ASN A 73 -9.29 3.93 -9.92
C ASN A 73 -9.19 4.30 -8.43
N TRP A 74 -7.98 4.36 -7.87
CA TRP A 74 -7.74 4.80 -6.50
C TRP A 74 -8.13 6.25 -6.26
N ASN A 75 -7.78 7.16 -7.17
CA ASN A 75 -8.17 8.57 -7.08
C ASN A 75 -9.69 8.75 -7.16
N LYS A 76 -10.35 8.01 -8.05
CA LYS A 76 -11.81 8.00 -8.12
C LYS A 76 -12.43 7.49 -6.82
N ALA A 77 -11.89 6.41 -6.26
CA ALA A 77 -12.32 5.85 -4.99
C ALA A 77 -12.24 6.89 -3.85
N LEU A 78 -11.11 7.62 -3.74
CA LEU A 78 -10.97 8.73 -2.79
C LEU A 78 -11.99 9.85 -3.03
N SER A 79 -12.28 10.17 -4.30
CA SER A 79 -13.18 11.30 -4.65
C SER A 79 -14.63 11.02 -4.29
N ILE A 80 -15.12 9.78 -4.53
CA ILE A 80 -16.52 9.41 -4.30
C ILE A 80 -16.83 9.04 -2.84
N ALA A 81 -15.81 8.73 -2.03
CA ALA A 81 -15.97 8.47 -0.61
C ALA A 81 -16.54 9.71 0.11
N LYS A 82 -17.60 9.53 0.91
CA LYS A 82 -18.34 10.63 1.56
C LYS A 82 -17.87 10.92 2.98
N THR A 83 -17.00 10.08 3.55
CA THR A 83 -16.49 10.22 4.92
C THR A 83 -15.15 10.94 4.95
N GLU A 84 -14.76 11.43 6.12
CA GLU A 84 -13.44 12.03 6.34
C GLU A 84 -12.34 10.99 6.26
N PHE A 85 -12.57 9.78 6.78
CA PHE A 85 -11.62 8.68 6.77
C PHE A 85 -11.89 7.72 5.63
N VAL A 86 -10.85 7.41 4.87
CA VAL A 86 -10.93 6.48 3.74
C VAL A 86 -9.75 5.52 3.75
N THR A 87 -10.03 4.22 3.71
CA THR A 87 -9.03 3.18 3.48
C THR A 87 -9.20 2.62 2.07
N LEU A 88 -8.10 2.56 1.30
CA LEU A 88 -8.05 1.79 0.06
C LEU A 88 -7.87 0.32 0.43
N PHE A 89 -8.97 -0.36 0.62
CA PHE A 89 -8.99 -1.77 0.99
C PHE A 89 -8.86 -2.63 -0.25
N HIS A 90 -7.76 -3.38 -0.38
CA HIS A 90 -7.55 -4.23 -1.55
C HIS A 90 -8.53 -5.40 -1.57
N SER A 91 -9.08 -5.68 -2.75
CA SER A 91 -10.11 -6.72 -2.94
C SER A 91 -9.62 -8.15 -2.76
N ASP A 92 -8.30 -8.36 -2.64
CA ASP A 92 -7.64 -9.65 -2.40
C ASP A 92 -7.16 -9.86 -0.96
N ASP A 93 -7.33 -8.87 -0.09
CA ASP A 93 -6.93 -8.90 1.32
C ASP A 93 -8.13 -9.15 2.27
N GLU A 94 -7.86 -9.24 3.56
CA GLU A 94 -8.87 -9.34 4.61
C GLU A 94 -8.53 -8.39 5.78
N LEU A 95 -9.55 -7.97 6.52
CA LEU A 95 -9.37 -7.24 7.78
C LEU A 95 -9.44 -8.20 8.98
N GLU A 96 -8.68 -7.91 10.04
CA GLU A 96 -9.00 -8.47 11.36
C GLU A 96 -10.26 -7.77 11.89
N SER A 97 -11.04 -8.44 12.74
CA SER A 97 -12.34 -7.91 13.22
C SER A 97 -12.24 -6.57 13.97
N ASN A 98 -11.06 -6.26 14.49
CA ASN A 98 -10.78 -5.05 15.25
C ASN A 98 -10.36 -3.84 14.40
N TYR A 99 -10.13 -3.97 13.08
CA TYR A 99 -9.48 -2.93 12.27
C TYR A 99 -10.23 -1.61 12.31
N THR A 100 -11.55 -1.60 12.12
CA THR A 100 -12.36 -0.36 12.10
C THR A 100 -12.22 0.43 13.41
N GLY A 101 -12.40 -0.22 14.55
CA GLY A 101 -12.27 0.43 15.86
C GLY A 101 -10.84 0.89 16.15
N LEU A 102 -9.86 0.07 15.76
CA LEU A 102 -8.44 0.34 15.93
C LEU A 102 -8.01 1.61 15.16
N ILE A 103 -8.37 1.70 13.88
CA ILE A 103 -7.99 2.83 13.02
C ILE A 103 -8.76 4.10 13.38
N LEU A 104 -10.06 4.05 13.62
CA LEU A 104 -10.82 5.21 14.07
C LEU A 104 -10.28 5.74 15.40
N GLY A 105 -9.97 4.87 16.35
CA GLY A 105 -9.36 5.25 17.62
C GLY A 105 -7.99 5.91 17.43
N LEU A 106 -7.13 5.37 16.56
CA LEU A 106 -5.83 5.95 16.23
C LEU A 106 -5.96 7.34 15.62
N MET A 107 -6.79 7.49 14.58
CA MET A 107 -6.97 8.76 13.87
C MET A 107 -7.62 9.83 14.73
N ASN A 108 -8.50 9.46 15.67
CA ASN A 108 -9.12 10.38 16.62
C ASN A 108 -8.17 10.83 17.74
N ARG A 109 -7.21 10.00 18.15
CA ARG A 109 -6.13 10.43 19.07
C ARG A 109 -5.16 11.39 18.40
N HIS A 110 -4.95 11.27 17.09
CA HIS A 110 -3.99 12.06 16.31
C HIS A 110 -4.70 12.92 15.26
N LYS A 111 -5.43 13.95 15.71
CA LYS A 111 -6.28 14.79 14.83
C LYS A 111 -5.54 15.48 13.69
N GLY A 112 -4.24 15.74 13.84
CA GLY A 112 -3.37 16.31 12.79
C GLY A 112 -2.75 15.28 11.84
N ALA A 113 -3.00 13.98 12.04
CA ALA A 113 -2.45 12.95 11.16
C ALA A 113 -3.20 12.92 9.82
N VAL A 114 -2.41 12.93 8.74
CA VAL A 114 -2.88 12.80 7.35
C VAL A 114 -3.26 11.35 7.05
N ALA A 115 -2.52 10.39 7.62
CA ALA A 115 -2.80 8.97 7.45
C ALA A 115 -2.49 8.19 8.72
N GLY A 116 -3.23 7.10 8.93
CA GLY A 116 -3.01 6.13 9.99
C GLY A 116 -2.85 4.73 9.42
N HIS A 117 -2.04 3.87 10.08
CA HIS A 117 -1.86 2.48 9.67
C HIS A 117 -1.76 1.55 10.88
N CYS A 118 -1.91 0.25 10.63
CA CYS A 118 -1.73 -0.80 11.63
C CYS A 118 -0.66 -1.81 11.22
N ARG A 119 -0.34 -2.75 12.10
CA ARG A 119 0.46 -3.92 11.72
C ARG A 119 -0.35 -4.90 10.88
N THR A 120 0.40 -5.68 10.11
CA THR A 120 -0.12 -6.61 9.12
C THR A 120 0.33 -8.03 9.44
N ARG A 121 -0.56 -8.98 9.28
CA ARG A 121 -0.27 -10.41 9.15
C ARG A 121 -0.22 -10.75 7.66
N VAL A 122 0.82 -11.43 7.21
CA VAL A 122 0.92 -11.90 5.83
C VAL A 122 0.32 -13.29 5.72
N ILE A 123 -0.62 -13.46 4.78
CA ILE A 123 -1.32 -14.73 4.53
C ILE A 123 -1.08 -15.21 3.10
N ASP A 124 -1.18 -16.50 2.88
CA ASP A 124 -1.13 -17.12 1.55
C ASP A 124 -2.48 -17.07 0.82
N ALA A 125 -2.55 -17.64 -0.38
CA ALA A 125 -3.77 -17.69 -1.18
C ALA A 125 -4.96 -18.35 -0.47
N SER A 126 -4.71 -19.27 0.46
CA SER A 126 -5.73 -19.98 1.24
C SER A 126 -6.10 -19.32 2.57
N GLY A 127 -5.41 -18.23 2.95
CA GLY A 127 -5.60 -17.52 4.23
C GLY A 127 -4.72 -18.03 5.37
N GLY A 128 -3.82 -19.00 5.11
CA GLY A 128 -2.82 -19.47 6.06
C GLY A 128 -1.68 -18.47 6.28
N ASN A 129 -1.02 -18.52 7.44
CA ASN A 129 0.13 -17.65 7.69
C ASN A 129 1.27 -17.95 6.72
N LEU A 130 1.80 -16.92 6.07
CA LEU A 130 2.91 -17.01 5.14
C LEU A 130 4.18 -16.37 5.72
N TRP A 131 5.28 -17.11 5.72
CA TRP A 131 6.60 -16.57 5.98
C TRP A 131 7.27 -16.12 4.68
N SER A 132 7.84 -14.92 4.66
CA SER A 132 8.66 -14.48 3.54
C SER A 132 9.82 -13.60 4.02
N LEU A 133 11.00 -13.78 3.42
CA LEU A 133 12.18 -13.00 3.77
C LEU A 133 11.98 -11.48 3.62
N PRO A 134 11.36 -10.96 2.55
CA PRO A 134 11.09 -9.52 2.45
C PRO A 134 10.22 -8.97 3.58
N ASP A 135 9.26 -9.75 4.07
CA ASP A 135 8.39 -9.32 5.17
C ASP A 135 9.10 -9.34 6.52
N GLU A 136 10.02 -10.29 6.73
CA GLU A 136 10.88 -10.29 7.92
C GLU A 136 11.83 -9.07 7.92
N VAL A 137 12.37 -8.69 6.77
CA VAL A 137 13.18 -7.48 6.64
C VAL A 137 12.35 -6.23 7.02
N LYS A 138 11.10 -6.12 6.57
CA LYS A 138 10.19 -5.04 6.98
C LYS A 138 9.98 -5.01 8.50
N LYS A 139 9.86 -6.16 9.15
CA LYS A 139 9.73 -6.24 10.63
C LYS A 139 10.96 -5.74 11.37
N ILE A 140 12.16 -5.89 10.77
CA ILE A 140 13.42 -5.41 11.36
C ILE A 140 13.56 -3.89 11.19
N ILE A 141 13.20 -3.36 10.02
CA ILE A 141 13.39 -1.95 9.64
C ILE A 141 12.38 -1.04 10.34
N ARG A 142 11.14 -1.49 10.51
CA ARG A 142 10.07 -0.68 11.12
C ARG A 142 10.43 -0.24 12.53
N PRO A 143 9.95 0.93 12.98
CA PRO A 143 10.08 1.36 14.36
C PRO A 143 9.50 0.32 15.33
N LYS A 144 10.21 0.11 16.45
CA LYS A 144 9.81 -0.83 17.51
C LYS A 144 9.19 -0.04 18.67
N GLY A 145 8.26 -0.64 19.36
CA GLY A 145 7.58 -0.06 20.52
C GLY A 145 6.16 -0.63 20.67
N ASN A 146 5.56 -0.35 21.82
CA ASN A 146 4.19 -0.71 22.15
C ASN A 146 3.22 0.50 22.03
N ASP A 147 3.78 1.70 21.87
CA ASP A 147 3.02 2.93 21.68
C ASP A 147 2.75 3.22 20.22
N ASP A 148 1.89 4.21 19.97
CA ASP A 148 1.62 4.70 18.63
C ASP A 148 2.92 5.27 18.01
N ILE A 149 3.17 4.91 16.75
CA ILE A 149 4.34 5.32 15.99
C ILE A 149 4.02 6.63 15.27
N VAL A 150 4.81 7.67 15.49
CA VAL A 150 4.67 8.94 14.75
C VAL A 150 5.78 9.02 13.70
N THR A 151 5.38 9.14 12.44
CA THR A 151 6.27 9.25 11.28
C THR A 151 6.09 10.64 10.67
N GLN A 152 7.13 11.49 10.77
CA GLN A 152 7.09 12.86 10.26
C GLN A 152 8.48 13.39 9.90
N GLY A 153 8.54 14.39 9.04
CA GLY A 153 9.76 15.13 8.69
C GLY A 153 10.87 14.24 8.13
N GLU A 154 12.12 14.70 8.25
CA GLU A 154 13.30 14.00 7.71
C GLU A 154 13.47 12.59 8.29
N GLU A 155 13.30 12.44 9.62
CA GLU A 155 13.46 11.13 10.27
C GLU A 155 12.40 10.12 9.79
N GLY A 156 11.16 10.58 9.66
CA GLY A 156 10.08 9.74 9.14
C GLY A 156 10.37 9.25 7.73
N LEU A 157 10.71 10.16 6.81
CA LEU A 157 11.03 9.80 5.44
C LEU A 157 12.29 8.92 5.34
N LEU A 158 13.31 9.20 6.16
CA LEU A 158 14.52 8.38 6.24
C LEU A 158 14.19 6.92 6.61
N SER A 159 13.24 6.72 7.52
CA SER A 159 12.80 5.37 7.91
C SER A 159 12.14 4.62 6.76
N LEU A 160 11.31 5.30 5.95
CA LEU A 160 10.62 4.73 4.79
C LEU A 160 11.55 4.45 3.62
N VAL A 161 12.52 5.32 3.37
CA VAL A 161 13.53 5.15 2.30
C VAL A 161 14.46 3.96 2.57
N LYS A 162 14.69 3.61 3.83
CA LYS A 162 15.45 2.40 4.21
C LYS A 162 14.72 1.09 3.88
N GLY A 163 13.44 1.16 3.59
CA GLY A 163 12.64 0.03 3.15
C GLY A 163 11.16 0.24 3.50
N ALA A 164 10.32 0.49 2.51
CA ALA A 164 8.90 0.76 2.63
C ALA A 164 8.19 -0.26 3.56
N TRP A 165 8.28 -0.04 4.87
CA TRP A 165 7.80 -0.97 5.90
C TRP A 165 6.30 -0.83 6.18
N ILE A 166 5.67 0.28 5.78
CA ILE A 166 4.21 0.44 5.83
C ILE A 166 3.61 -0.37 4.67
N PHE A 167 2.60 -1.15 4.95
CA PHE A 167 1.85 -1.85 3.91
C PHE A 167 0.75 -0.92 3.39
N CYS A 168 0.77 -0.61 2.10
CA CYS A 168 -0.18 0.29 1.43
C CYS A 168 -1.64 0.10 1.88
N PRO A 169 -2.21 -1.11 1.82
CA PRO A 169 -3.63 -1.27 2.07
C PRO A 169 -4.03 -1.14 3.55
N THR A 170 -3.05 -0.97 4.45
CA THR A 170 -3.35 -0.65 5.86
C THR A 170 -3.59 0.83 6.11
N LEU A 171 -3.27 1.69 5.12
CA LEU A 171 -3.36 3.13 5.26
C LEU A 171 -4.82 3.61 5.20
N CYS A 172 -5.23 4.27 6.26
CA CYS A 172 -6.44 5.07 6.30
C CYS A 172 -6.05 6.54 6.18
N TYR A 173 -6.63 7.23 5.22
CA TYR A 173 -6.33 8.62 4.91
C TYR A 173 -7.40 9.55 5.50
N ARG A 174 -6.99 10.70 6.04
CA ARG A 174 -7.85 11.84 6.34
C ARG A 174 -7.95 12.70 5.08
N LYS A 175 -9.10 12.66 4.39
CA LYS A 175 -9.28 13.29 3.08
C LYS A 175 -8.97 14.79 3.06
N SER A 176 -9.41 15.51 4.08
CA SER A 176 -9.22 16.97 4.17
C SER A 176 -7.74 17.39 4.27
N LEU A 177 -6.84 16.48 4.68
CA LEU A 177 -5.42 16.75 4.82
C LEU A 177 -4.56 16.11 3.72
N LEU A 178 -5.15 15.35 2.78
CA LEU A 178 -4.39 14.76 1.68
C LEU A 178 -3.79 15.83 0.77
N PRO A 179 -2.54 15.64 0.29
CA PRO A 179 -1.95 16.50 -0.73
C PRO A 179 -2.83 16.53 -1.99
N SER A 180 -2.88 17.68 -2.63
CA SER A 180 -3.57 17.84 -3.92
C SER A 180 -3.04 16.85 -4.96
N GLY A 181 -3.92 16.34 -5.83
CA GLY A 181 -3.57 15.41 -6.90
C GLY A 181 -3.59 13.92 -6.52
N GLY A 182 -3.73 13.56 -5.23
CA GLY A 182 -3.87 12.16 -4.83
C GLY A 182 -2.70 11.28 -5.28
N PHE A 183 -3.01 10.09 -5.83
CA PHE A 183 -2.02 9.16 -6.39
C PHE A 183 -1.58 9.58 -7.79
N SER A 184 -0.26 9.58 -8.03
CA SER A 184 0.29 9.98 -9.33
C SER A 184 0.10 8.91 -10.40
N ASN A 185 -0.45 9.29 -11.56
CA ASN A 185 -0.57 8.41 -12.73
C ASN A 185 0.79 8.07 -13.38
N ALA A 186 1.87 8.71 -12.95
CA ALA A 186 3.22 8.41 -13.44
C ALA A 186 3.74 7.03 -12.95
N TRP A 187 3.13 6.49 -11.91
CA TRP A 187 3.56 5.26 -11.25
C TRP A 187 2.54 4.12 -11.43
N LYS A 188 3.07 2.88 -11.48
CA LYS A 188 2.28 1.64 -11.46
C LYS A 188 2.48 0.83 -10.18
N PHE A 189 3.64 1.00 -9.53
CA PHE A 189 4.03 0.25 -8.35
C PHE A 189 4.22 1.14 -7.10
N VAL A 190 4.95 2.26 -7.22
CA VAL A 190 5.36 3.09 -6.08
C VAL A 190 4.34 4.17 -5.69
N LEU A 191 3.08 4.02 -6.06
CA LEU A 191 2.00 4.98 -5.83
C LEU A 191 1.85 5.39 -4.35
N ASP A 192 1.85 4.42 -3.46
CA ASP A 192 1.68 4.60 -2.02
C ASP A 192 2.90 5.23 -1.36
N VAL A 193 4.11 4.78 -1.73
CA VAL A 193 5.35 5.36 -1.19
C VAL A 193 5.59 6.76 -1.74
N ASP A 194 5.17 7.08 -2.96
CA ASP A 194 5.17 8.43 -3.50
C ASP A 194 4.22 9.34 -2.70
N LEU A 195 2.97 8.91 -2.50
CA LEU A 195 2.00 9.70 -1.73
C LEU A 195 2.46 9.90 -0.28
N THR A 196 2.92 8.85 0.40
CA THR A 196 3.42 8.96 1.78
C THR A 196 4.64 9.88 1.88
N SER A 197 5.55 9.85 0.88
CA SER A 197 6.69 10.77 0.82
C SER A 197 6.26 12.21 0.63
N ARG A 198 5.28 12.48 -0.25
CA ARG A 198 4.73 13.84 -0.44
C ARG A 198 4.07 14.36 0.84
N ILE A 199 3.32 13.52 1.55
CA ILE A 199 2.77 13.87 2.86
C ILE A 199 3.87 14.34 3.81
N LEU A 200 4.98 13.60 3.90
CA LEU A 200 6.09 13.94 4.80
C LEU A 200 6.88 15.17 4.34
N PHE A 201 7.10 15.34 3.04
CA PHE A 201 7.74 16.53 2.48
C PHE A 201 6.93 17.80 2.73
N ASP A 202 5.61 17.71 2.72
CA ASP A 202 4.69 18.82 2.96
C ASP A 202 4.43 19.07 4.47
N GLY A 203 5.19 18.40 5.34
CA GLY A 203 5.11 18.56 6.81
C GLY A 203 3.98 17.77 7.46
N GLY A 204 3.27 16.92 6.70
CA GLY A 204 2.22 16.06 7.23
C GLY A 204 2.75 14.95 8.13
N VAL A 205 1.85 14.36 8.90
CA VAL A 205 2.14 13.32 9.88
C VAL A 205 1.43 12.03 9.50
N ILE A 206 2.14 10.90 9.57
CA ILE A 206 1.59 9.56 9.44
C ILE A 206 1.73 8.88 10.80
N VAL A 207 0.65 8.25 11.28
CA VAL A 207 0.66 7.55 12.57
C VAL A 207 0.43 6.06 12.39
N GLY A 208 1.01 5.26 13.27
CA GLY A 208 0.86 3.81 13.22
C GLY A 208 0.56 3.24 14.60
N THR A 209 -0.18 2.13 14.64
CA THR A 209 -0.37 1.35 15.86
C THR A 209 0.39 0.03 15.78
N PRO A 210 0.96 -0.46 16.91
CA PRO A 210 1.63 -1.75 16.95
C PRO A 210 0.68 -2.94 16.89
N THR A 211 -0.63 -2.73 16.94
CA THR A 211 -1.63 -3.78 16.91
C THR A 211 -1.84 -4.29 15.48
N VAL A 212 -2.03 -5.61 15.33
CA VAL A 212 -2.39 -6.22 14.04
C VAL A 212 -3.88 -5.97 13.78
N GLY A 213 -4.17 -5.40 12.61
CA GLY A 213 -5.54 -5.14 12.17
C GLY A 213 -5.79 -5.58 10.73
N TYR A 214 -4.76 -6.03 10.02
CA TYR A 214 -4.83 -6.31 8.60
C TYR A 214 -4.20 -7.65 8.23
N ARG A 215 -4.80 -8.38 7.27
CA ARG A 215 -4.32 -9.64 6.72
C ARG A 215 -4.01 -9.44 5.23
N TYR A 216 -2.73 -9.25 4.92
CA TYR A 216 -2.23 -9.00 3.58
C TYR A 216 -1.99 -10.32 2.84
N ARG A 217 -2.71 -10.52 1.74
CA ARG A 217 -2.63 -11.77 0.97
C ARG A 217 -1.54 -11.71 -0.10
N ARG A 218 -0.77 -12.80 -0.19
CA ARG A 218 0.20 -13.01 -1.25
C ARG A 218 -0.21 -14.18 -2.13
N HIS A 219 -0.35 -13.89 -3.41
CA HIS A 219 -0.59 -14.89 -4.45
C HIS A 219 0.15 -14.50 -5.75
N SER A 220 0.27 -15.45 -6.69
CA SER A 220 1.09 -15.28 -7.90
C SER A 220 0.52 -14.27 -8.90
N THR A 221 -0.77 -13.98 -8.82
CA THR A 221 -1.48 -13.10 -9.77
C THR A 221 -1.69 -11.68 -9.23
N ASN A 222 -1.19 -11.36 -8.03
CA ASN A 222 -1.30 -9.99 -7.52
C ASN A 222 -0.39 -9.01 -8.28
N GLN A 223 -0.74 -7.73 -8.29
CA GLN A 223 -0.04 -6.70 -9.03
C GLN A 223 1.47 -6.63 -8.69
N THR A 224 1.81 -6.80 -7.41
CA THR A 224 3.20 -6.83 -6.95
C THR A 224 4.01 -7.96 -7.60
N ALA A 225 3.43 -9.16 -7.73
CA ALA A 225 4.10 -10.29 -8.36
C ALA A 225 4.33 -10.04 -9.85
N LEU A 226 3.31 -9.56 -10.56
CA LEU A 226 3.38 -9.26 -12.01
C LEU A 226 4.41 -8.17 -12.32
N LEU A 227 4.41 -7.07 -11.57
CA LEU A 227 5.36 -5.97 -11.76
C LEU A 227 6.79 -6.35 -11.34
N THR A 228 6.96 -7.29 -10.40
CA THR A 228 8.27 -7.85 -10.06
C THR A 228 8.82 -8.74 -11.19
N GLN A 229 7.96 -9.54 -11.82
CA GLN A 229 8.37 -10.40 -12.95
C GLN A 229 8.80 -9.59 -14.17
N SER A 230 8.11 -8.48 -14.46
CA SER A 230 8.42 -7.59 -15.58
C SER A 230 9.56 -6.60 -15.31
N ASN A 231 10.15 -6.60 -14.12
CA ASN A 231 11.14 -5.63 -13.61
C ASN A 231 10.66 -4.17 -13.52
N ILE A 232 9.42 -3.86 -13.87
CA ILE A 232 8.83 -2.52 -13.77
C ILE A 232 8.93 -2.01 -12.32
N ARG A 233 8.63 -2.86 -11.36
CA ARG A 233 8.79 -2.56 -9.93
C ARG A 233 10.15 -1.97 -9.62
N PHE A 234 11.24 -2.61 -10.01
CA PHE A 234 12.60 -2.18 -9.66
C PHE A 234 12.99 -0.90 -10.37
N GLN A 235 12.55 -0.72 -11.61
CA GLN A 235 12.77 0.53 -12.32
C GLN A 235 12.07 1.68 -11.60
N GLU A 236 10.80 1.52 -11.25
CA GLU A 236 10.05 2.55 -10.54
C GLU A 236 10.60 2.81 -9.12
N GLU A 237 11.04 1.79 -8.39
CA GLU A 237 11.70 1.97 -7.09
C GLU A 237 13.00 2.79 -7.22
N ILE A 238 13.80 2.58 -8.28
CA ILE A 238 15.00 3.36 -8.57
C ILE A 238 14.65 4.80 -8.91
N ASP A 239 13.68 5.02 -9.79
CA ASP A 239 13.26 6.34 -10.26
C ASP A 239 12.62 7.15 -9.12
N TYR A 240 11.81 6.51 -8.31
CA TYR A 240 11.25 7.08 -7.08
C TYR A 240 12.37 7.54 -6.12
N LEU A 241 13.38 6.69 -5.86
CA LEU A 241 14.49 7.07 -4.97
C LEU A 241 15.33 8.22 -5.55
N ASN A 242 15.50 8.30 -6.88
CA ASN A 242 16.15 9.45 -7.53
C ASN A 242 15.32 10.73 -7.31
N HIS A 243 14.00 10.64 -7.43
CA HIS A 243 13.10 11.77 -7.17
C HIS A 243 13.16 12.23 -5.71
N VAL A 244 13.12 11.28 -4.77
CA VAL A 244 13.26 11.58 -3.32
C VAL A 244 14.61 12.20 -3.01
N SER A 245 15.72 11.72 -3.63
CA SER A 245 17.05 12.31 -3.45
C SER A 245 17.10 13.76 -3.92
N MET A 246 16.59 14.02 -5.11
CA MET A 246 16.55 15.38 -5.68
C MET A 246 15.77 16.35 -4.78
N ARG A 247 14.53 16.00 -4.41
CA ARG A 247 13.69 16.84 -3.55
C ARG A 247 14.29 17.04 -2.16
N SER A 248 14.90 16.00 -1.59
CA SER A 248 15.59 16.08 -0.29
C SER A 248 16.81 17.03 -0.34
N SER A 249 17.53 17.05 -1.46
CA SER A 249 18.64 17.99 -1.67
C SER A 249 18.16 19.45 -1.69
N GLU A 250 17.04 19.73 -2.35
CA GLU A 250 16.45 21.06 -2.47
C GLU A 250 16.06 21.66 -1.10
N ILE A 251 15.56 20.83 -0.18
CA ILE A 251 15.10 21.26 1.14
C ILE A 251 16.12 21.00 2.27
N GLY A 252 17.33 20.51 1.92
CA GLY A 252 18.44 20.31 2.87
C GLY A 252 18.34 19.05 3.73
N TRP A 253 17.50 18.06 3.37
CA TRP A 253 17.39 16.77 4.08
C TRP A 253 18.51 15.82 3.65
N LYS A 254 19.74 16.12 4.10
CA LYS A 254 20.96 15.41 3.67
C LYS A 254 20.99 13.92 4.02
N ARG A 255 20.34 13.51 5.12
CA ARG A 255 20.32 12.11 5.54
C ARG A 255 19.42 11.27 4.63
N VAL A 256 18.24 11.80 4.27
CA VAL A 256 17.34 11.17 3.30
C VAL A 256 18.00 11.11 1.94
N GLN A 257 18.58 12.23 1.45
CA GLN A 257 19.28 12.28 0.17
C GLN A 257 20.34 11.15 0.07
N ARG A 258 21.25 11.07 1.05
CA ARG A 258 22.30 10.03 1.05
C ARG A 258 21.76 8.62 1.08
N SER A 259 20.64 8.38 1.80
CA SER A 259 20.00 7.06 1.87
C SER A 259 19.36 6.69 0.54
N ALA A 260 18.66 7.64 -0.09
CA ALA A 260 18.03 7.46 -1.41
C ALA A 260 19.07 7.20 -2.51
N ASP A 261 20.20 7.95 -2.51
CA ASP A 261 21.29 7.75 -3.47
C ASP A 261 21.92 6.35 -3.39
N ARG A 262 22.04 5.80 -2.19
CA ARG A 262 22.61 4.46 -1.97
C ARG A 262 21.74 3.32 -2.48
N LYS A 263 20.41 3.51 -2.53
CA LYS A 263 19.42 2.52 -3.02
C LYS A 263 19.58 1.11 -2.41
N VAL A 264 20.00 1.02 -1.15
CA VAL A 264 20.45 -0.23 -0.52
C VAL A 264 19.40 -1.33 -0.63
N ILE A 265 18.14 -1.04 -0.27
CA ILE A 265 17.11 -2.08 -0.24
C ILE A 265 16.75 -2.59 -1.63
N VAL A 266 16.68 -1.71 -2.62
CA VAL A 266 16.39 -2.10 -4.02
C VAL A 266 17.53 -2.95 -4.56
N ARG A 267 18.79 -2.57 -4.30
CA ARG A 267 19.99 -3.34 -4.71
C ARG A 267 20.00 -4.72 -4.08
N LEU A 268 19.74 -4.84 -2.79
CA LEU A 268 19.64 -6.13 -2.10
C LEU A 268 18.49 -6.98 -2.65
N HIS A 269 17.36 -6.37 -2.98
CA HIS A 269 16.24 -7.09 -3.56
C HIS A 269 16.56 -7.58 -4.99
N LEU A 270 17.23 -6.78 -5.81
CA LEU A 270 17.69 -7.19 -7.13
C LEU A 270 18.67 -8.37 -7.05
N LEU A 271 19.62 -8.33 -6.11
CA LEU A 271 20.55 -9.45 -5.88
C LEU A 271 19.79 -10.71 -5.41
N TYR A 272 18.84 -10.57 -4.52
CA TYR A 272 17.97 -11.68 -4.09
C TYR A 272 17.18 -12.28 -5.26
N GLN A 273 16.63 -11.45 -6.15
CA GLN A 273 15.92 -11.94 -7.35
C GLN A 273 16.89 -12.61 -8.35
N ALA A 274 18.14 -12.12 -8.45
CA ALA A 274 19.15 -12.77 -9.27
C ALA A 274 19.50 -14.18 -8.73
N LEU A 275 19.65 -14.34 -7.42
CA LEU A 275 19.86 -15.64 -6.79
C LEU A 275 18.67 -16.58 -7.03
N ARG A 276 17.45 -16.08 -6.93
CA ARG A 276 16.27 -16.87 -7.29
C ARG A 276 16.26 -17.30 -8.74
N ALA A 277 16.60 -16.40 -9.66
CA ALA A 277 16.69 -16.70 -11.09
C ALA A 277 17.73 -17.78 -11.40
N ILE A 278 18.85 -17.84 -10.65
CA ILE A 278 19.84 -18.92 -10.74
C ILE A 278 19.22 -20.27 -10.33
N VAL A 279 18.53 -20.31 -9.19
CA VAL A 279 17.87 -21.52 -8.70
C VAL A 279 16.78 -22.00 -9.66
N GLU A 280 16.05 -21.06 -10.26
CA GLU A 280 14.98 -21.33 -11.25
C GLU A 280 15.53 -21.58 -12.67
N LEU A 281 16.86 -21.59 -12.88
CA LEU A 281 17.55 -21.75 -14.17
C LEU A 281 17.10 -20.73 -15.24
N ASN A 282 16.68 -19.56 -14.81
CA ASN A 282 16.22 -18.47 -15.69
C ASN A 282 17.38 -17.55 -16.09
N TRP A 283 18.23 -18.02 -17.00
CA TRP A 283 19.47 -17.37 -17.39
C TRP A 283 19.31 -15.96 -17.96
N SER A 284 18.22 -15.69 -18.66
CA SER A 284 17.94 -14.39 -19.28
C SER A 284 17.76 -13.27 -18.26
N ARG A 285 17.31 -13.59 -17.04
CA ARG A 285 17.07 -12.62 -15.96
C ARG A 285 18.28 -12.38 -15.07
N ILE A 286 19.25 -13.29 -15.02
CA ILE A 286 20.36 -13.24 -14.06
C ILE A 286 21.19 -11.98 -14.24
N TRP A 287 21.70 -11.75 -15.44
CA TRP A 287 22.61 -10.63 -15.70
C TRP A 287 21.99 -9.25 -15.48
N PRO A 288 20.81 -8.94 -16.01
CA PRO A 288 20.17 -7.66 -15.74
C PRO A 288 19.97 -7.39 -14.24
N LEU A 289 19.54 -8.41 -13.48
CA LEU A 289 19.30 -8.29 -12.03
C LEU A 289 20.60 -8.14 -11.23
N LEU A 290 21.65 -8.89 -11.57
CA LEU A 290 22.98 -8.75 -10.94
C LEU A 290 23.58 -7.37 -11.18
N LEU A 291 23.60 -6.90 -12.43
CA LEU A 291 24.12 -5.58 -12.76
C LEU A 291 23.30 -4.48 -12.09
N GLY A 292 21.98 -4.61 -12.07
CA GLY A 292 21.09 -3.71 -11.35
C GLY A 292 21.39 -3.65 -9.84
N GLY A 293 21.61 -4.82 -9.22
CA GLY A 293 21.97 -4.92 -7.81
C GLY A 293 23.34 -4.30 -7.49
N ILE A 294 24.32 -4.48 -8.37
CA ILE A 294 25.67 -3.92 -8.17
C ILE A 294 25.70 -2.41 -8.40
N PHE A 295 25.10 -1.92 -9.48
CA PHE A 295 25.21 -0.52 -9.90
C PHE A 295 24.02 0.36 -9.51
N GLY A 296 22.92 -0.21 -8.99
CA GLY A 296 21.70 0.53 -8.67
C GLY A 296 21.03 1.15 -9.90
N ARG A 297 21.18 0.51 -11.08
CA ARG A 297 20.60 0.92 -12.37
C ARG A 297 20.18 -0.32 -13.12
N LEU A 298 18.97 -0.33 -13.66
CA LEU A 298 18.57 -1.33 -14.66
C LEU A 298 18.83 -0.74 -16.06
N LYS A 299 19.46 -1.51 -16.94
CA LYS A 299 19.51 -1.16 -18.35
C LYS A 299 18.19 -1.60 -18.98
N SER A 300 17.53 -0.67 -19.65
CA SER A 300 16.39 -0.91 -20.54
C SER A 300 16.76 -1.87 -21.65
#